data_df63f62dd1554810e862257f005383f9
#
_entry.id   df63f62dd1554810e862257f005383f9
#
_cell.length_a   1.000
_cell.length_b   1.000
_cell.length_c   1.000
_cell.angle_alpha   90.00
_cell.angle_beta   90.00
_cell.angle_gamma   90.00
#
_symmetry.space_group_name_H-M   'P 1'
#
loop_
_entity.id
_entity.type
_entity.pdbx_description
1 polymer ?
#
loop_
_entity_poly.entity_id
_entity_poly.type
_entity_poly.pdbx_seq_one_letter_code
_entity_poly.pdbx_strand_id
1 'polypeptide(L)'
;MKNLFKTLIITLFITPMAANAQLSANAGWVSDYFFRGIFQAGSSASAGVDLEADGLYAGTWAADVGDGLEVDLYAGFGTSVGDLGLSAGFTGYYYTGDFDDTYEEINLGLSYGAFALDYADGTWDGFGEPADYAYTSLSYAAENGFGIVYHSHDGGNAYLEPSYSFDLSGIDAFIALVIGLDDSEEGIVFGIGTSW
;
A
#
# COMPACT_ATOMS: atom_id res chain seq x y z
N MET A 1 22.61 9.27 7.39
CA MET A 1 21.28 8.88 7.87
C MET A 1 20.70 8.02 6.75
N LYS A 2 20.53 6.74 7.00
CA LYS A 2 20.11 5.79 5.97
C LYS A 2 18.59 5.78 5.95
N ASN A 3 18.00 6.34 4.89
CA ASN A 3 16.59 6.17 4.63
C ASN A 3 16.37 4.72 4.22
N LEU A 4 15.85 3.91 5.13
CA LEU A 4 15.37 2.58 4.78
C LEU A 4 14.05 2.78 4.03
N PHE A 5 14.08 2.52 2.74
CA PHE A 5 12.88 2.33 1.96
C PHE A 5 12.15 1.10 2.50
N LYS A 6 10.97 1.34 3.00
CA LYS A 6 10.05 0.29 3.41
C LYS A 6 9.22 -0.04 2.19
N THR A 7 9.24 -1.31 1.84
CA THR A 7 8.47 -2.03 0.83
C THR A 7 7.22 -1.26 0.37
N LEU A 8 7.02 -1.15 -0.94
CA LEU A 8 5.82 -0.62 -1.56
C LEU A 8 4.63 -1.60 -1.39
N ILE A 9 4.37 -1.96 -0.18
CA ILE A 9 3.06 -2.31 0.32
C ILE A 9 2.50 -0.94 0.68
N ILE A 10 1.34 -0.57 0.19
CA ILE A 10 0.66 0.67 0.60
C ILE A 10 0.30 0.50 2.10
N THR A 11 1.31 0.51 2.92
CA THR A 11 1.21 0.66 4.37
C THR A 11 1.73 2.06 4.63
N LEU A 12 0.81 2.97 4.88
CA LEU A 12 1.10 4.36 5.21
C LEU A 12 1.91 4.39 6.51
N PHE A 13 3.25 4.40 6.41
CA PHE A 13 4.09 4.58 7.58
C PHE A 13 4.19 6.06 7.91
N ILE A 14 3.62 6.44 9.05
CA ILE A 14 3.76 7.78 9.61
C ILE A 14 5.14 7.89 10.22
N THR A 15 6.02 8.65 9.59
CA THR A 15 7.24 9.16 10.23
C THR A 15 6.91 10.43 11.02
N PRO A 16 7.56 10.71 12.20
CA PRO A 16 7.34 11.96 12.92
C PRO A 16 7.77 13.13 12.03
N MET A 17 6.83 14.01 11.73
CA MET A 17 7.02 15.13 10.80
C MET A 17 7.60 16.34 11.51
N ALA A 18 8.62 16.93 10.89
CA ALA A 18 9.08 18.28 11.22
C ALA A 18 8.25 19.30 10.41
N ALA A 19 7.97 20.46 11.01
CA ALA A 19 7.06 21.50 10.51
C ALA A 19 7.52 22.16 9.19
N ASN A 20 7.53 21.43 8.08
CA ASN A 20 7.73 21.95 6.72
C ASN A 20 6.98 21.05 5.74
N ALA A 21 6.30 21.64 4.79
CA ALA A 21 5.68 20.87 3.71
C ALA A 21 6.77 20.18 2.90
N GLN A 22 6.63 18.87 2.75
CA GLN A 22 7.53 18.03 1.95
C GLN A 22 6.76 17.47 0.76
N LEU A 23 7.30 17.71 -0.42
CA LEU A 23 6.86 17.08 -1.66
C LEU A 23 7.83 15.96 -1.97
N SER A 24 7.32 14.77 -2.24
CA SER A 24 8.08 13.61 -2.70
C SER A 24 7.42 12.99 -3.93
N ALA A 25 8.21 12.26 -4.70
CA ALA A 25 7.72 11.50 -5.83
C ALA A 25 8.34 10.10 -5.79
N ASN A 26 7.66 9.13 -6.37
CA ASN A 26 8.15 7.76 -6.48
C ASN A 26 7.87 7.20 -7.87
N ALA A 27 8.65 6.20 -8.26
CA ALA A 27 8.39 5.39 -9.44
C ALA A 27 8.87 3.96 -9.18
N GLY A 28 8.16 2.97 -9.72
CA GLY A 28 8.46 1.57 -9.50
C GLY A 28 8.02 0.67 -10.65
N TRP A 29 8.43 -0.57 -10.54
CA TRP A 29 7.98 -1.66 -11.39
C TRP A 29 7.94 -2.96 -10.58
N VAL A 30 6.92 -3.77 -10.82
CA VAL A 30 6.78 -5.11 -10.25
C VAL A 30 6.53 -6.16 -11.33
N SER A 31 7.02 -7.38 -11.11
CA SER A 31 6.79 -8.50 -12.03
C SER A 31 5.31 -8.88 -12.10
N ASP A 32 4.64 -8.81 -10.94
CA ASP A 32 3.22 -9.09 -10.76
C ASP A 32 2.67 -8.12 -9.72
N TYR A 33 1.60 -7.42 -10.07
CA TYR A 33 0.93 -6.50 -9.17
C TYR A 33 -0.17 -7.24 -8.40
N PHE A 34 -0.01 -7.30 -7.10
CA PHE A 34 -1.02 -7.76 -6.16
C PHE A 34 -1.47 -6.60 -5.29
N PHE A 35 -2.77 -6.36 -5.22
CA PHE A 35 -3.35 -5.42 -4.29
C PHE A 35 -4.00 -6.19 -3.14
N ARG A 36 -3.44 -6.03 -1.94
CA ARG A 36 -3.94 -6.71 -0.72
C ARG A 36 -4.07 -8.24 -0.88
N GLY A 37 -3.14 -8.87 -1.58
CA GLY A 37 -3.12 -10.30 -1.87
C GLY A 37 -3.90 -10.73 -3.12
N ILE A 38 -4.64 -9.83 -3.76
CA ILE A 38 -5.44 -10.11 -4.96
C ILE A 38 -4.63 -9.68 -6.19
N PHE A 39 -4.45 -10.61 -7.15
CA PHE A 39 -3.73 -10.33 -8.39
C PHE A 39 -4.46 -9.30 -9.26
N GLN A 40 -3.72 -8.31 -9.75
CA GLN A 40 -4.23 -7.25 -10.61
C GLN A 40 -3.68 -7.37 -12.03
N ALA A 41 -2.36 -7.40 -12.17
CA ALA A 41 -1.72 -7.45 -13.48
C ALA A 41 -0.31 -8.03 -13.42
N GLY A 42 0.18 -8.59 -14.51
CA GLY A 42 1.58 -8.92 -14.72
C GLY A 42 2.36 -7.74 -15.27
N SER A 43 3.59 -7.52 -14.80
CA SER A 43 4.50 -6.49 -15.31
C SER A 43 3.94 -5.06 -15.17
N SER A 44 3.62 -4.65 -13.95
CA SER A 44 3.05 -3.33 -13.67
C SER A 44 4.13 -2.28 -13.39
N ALA A 45 4.07 -1.15 -14.07
CA ALA A 45 4.80 0.06 -13.74
C ALA A 45 3.93 1.02 -12.92
N SER A 46 4.53 1.74 -11.98
CA SER A 46 3.81 2.69 -11.13
C SER A 46 4.58 4.00 -10.92
N ALA A 47 3.84 5.04 -10.58
CA ALA A 47 4.40 6.32 -10.15
C ALA A 47 3.44 7.04 -9.21
N GLY A 48 3.99 7.86 -8.29
CA GLY A 48 3.20 8.63 -7.35
C GLY A 48 3.85 9.94 -6.94
N VAL A 49 3.03 10.81 -6.34
CA VAL A 49 3.45 12.08 -5.76
C VAL A 49 2.72 12.27 -4.44
N ASP A 50 3.47 12.64 -3.39
CA ASP A 50 2.99 12.84 -2.05
C ASP A 50 3.32 14.23 -1.53
N LEU A 51 2.40 14.83 -0.81
CA LEU A 51 2.56 16.08 -0.08
C LEU A 51 2.28 15.82 1.40
N GLU A 52 3.22 16.19 2.26
CA GLU A 52 3.09 16.06 3.69
C GLU A 52 3.36 17.40 4.39
N ALA A 53 2.52 17.76 5.37
CA ALA A 53 2.67 18.97 6.17
C ALA A 53 1.98 18.83 7.52
N ASP A 54 2.72 18.99 8.63
CA ASP A 54 2.17 19.07 10.00
C ASP A 54 1.20 17.92 10.36
N GLY A 55 1.51 16.68 9.88
CA GLY A 55 0.67 15.50 10.07
C GLY A 55 -0.42 15.31 9.01
N LEU A 56 -0.74 16.32 8.22
CA LEU A 56 -1.58 16.18 7.03
C LEU A 56 -0.78 15.54 5.90
N TYR A 57 -1.41 14.63 5.18
CA TYR A 57 -0.87 14.07 3.95
C TYR A 57 -1.93 14.07 2.85
N ALA A 58 -1.49 14.20 1.62
CA ALA A 58 -2.31 13.99 0.43
C ALA A 58 -1.42 13.53 -0.72
N GLY A 59 -1.94 12.70 -1.59
CA GLY A 59 -1.15 12.20 -2.72
C GLY A 59 -2.00 11.58 -3.81
N THR A 60 -1.29 11.16 -4.83
CA THR A 60 -1.81 10.34 -5.92
C THR A 60 -0.78 9.30 -6.31
N TRP A 61 -1.26 8.13 -6.63
CA TRP A 61 -0.44 7.04 -7.17
C TRP A 61 -1.17 6.41 -8.35
N ALA A 62 -0.42 5.90 -9.31
CA ALA A 62 -1.02 5.21 -10.45
C ALA A 62 -0.18 3.98 -10.80
N ALA A 63 -0.86 2.90 -11.22
CA ALA A 63 -0.24 1.67 -11.68
C ALA A 63 -0.92 1.13 -12.94
N ASP A 64 -0.13 0.44 -13.76
CA ASP A 64 -0.63 -0.31 -14.91
C ASP A 64 -1.36 -1.57 -14.41
N VAL A 65 -2.62 -1.72 -14.78
CA VAL A 65 -3.46 -2.88 -14.48
C VAL A 65 -3.78 -3.71 -15.73
N GLY A 66 -3.02 -3.47 -16.83
CA GLY A 66 -3.14 -4.21 -18.09
C GLY A 66 -4.22 -3.64 -19.02
N ASP A 67 -5.38 -3.27 -18.52
CA ASP A 67 -6.42 -2.56 -19.26
C ASP A 67 -6.63 -1.17 -18.68
N GLY A 68 -5.65 -0.30 -18.89
CA GLY A 68 -5.61 1.05 -18.37
C GLY A 68 -4.75 1.20 -17.12
N LEU A 69 -5.05 2.23 -16.36
CA LEU A 69 -4.36 2.57 -15.12
C LEU A 69 -5.35 2.55 -13.96
N GLU A 70 -4.94 1.98 -12.83
CA GLU A 70 -5.45 2.35 -11.52
C GLU A 70 -4.87 3.70 -11.14
N VAL A 71 -5.69 4.61 -10.63
CA VAL A 71 -5.29 5.94 -10.16
C VAL A 71 -5.88 6.17 -8.79
N ASP A 72 -5.02 6.24 -7.79
CA ASP A 72 -5.40 6.47 -6.40
C ASP A 72 -5.29 7.94 -6.06
N LEU A 73 -6.29 8.45 -5.38
CA LEU A 73 -6.28 9.77 -4.73
C LEU A 73 -6.52 9.57 -3.24
N TYR A 74 -5.61 10.06 -2.43
CA TYR A 74 -5.72 9.89 -0.98
C TYR A 74 -5.35 11.14 -0.22
N ALA A 75 -5.98 11.28 0.96
CA ALA A 75 -5.64 12.32 1.92
C ALA A 75 -5.97 11.87 3.34
N GLY A 76 -5.26 12.43 4.33
CA GLY A 76 -5.53 12.09 5.72
C GLY A 76 -4.66 12.87 6.69
N PHE A 77 -4.70 12.40 7.93
CA PHE A 77 -3.93 12.95 9.03
C PHE A 77 -3.29 11.83 9.85
N GLY A 78 -2.01 12.01 10.19
CA GLY A 78 -1.26 11.13 11.06
C GLY A 78 -0.65 11.90 12.24
N THR A 79 -0.54 11.22 13.38
CA THR A 79 0.09 11.75 14.58
C THR A 79 0.73 10.64 15.39
N SER A 80 1.54 11.02 16.38
CA SER A 80 2.15 10.04 17.31
C SER A 80 1.95 10.48 18.76
N VAL A 81 1.70 9.51 19.63
CA VAL A 81 1.64 9.67 21.07
C VAL A 81 2.67 8.74 21.70
N GLY A 82 3.85 9.26 22.02
CA GLY A 82 5.01 8.43 22.36
C GLY A 82 5.43 7.58 21.15
N ASP A 83 5.54 6.27 21.35
CA ASP A 83 5.91 5.32 20.29
C ASP A 83 4.69 4.81 19.49
N LEU A 84 3.49 5.26 19.82
CA LEU A 84 2.25 4.86 19.16
C LEU A 84 1.93 5.83 18.02
N GLY A 85 1.93 5.35 16.79
CA GLY A 85 1.47 6.08 15.61
C GLY A 85 -0.01 5.83 15.36
N LEU A 86 -0.74 6.88 14.95
CA LEU A 86 -2.17 6.87 14.64
C LEU A 86 -2.40 7.58 13.32
N SER A 87 -3.24 7.04 12.45
CA SER A 87 -3.68 7.71 11.23
C SER A 87 -5.16 7.51 10.95
N ALA A 88 -5.72 8.49 10.26
CA ALA A 88 -7.03 8.38 9.63
C ALA A 88 -7.00 9.09 8.28
N GLY A 89 -7.61 8.51 7.27
CA GLY A 89 -7.61 9.03 5.92
C GLY A 89 -8.74 8.50 5.06
N PHE A 90 -8.72 8.94 3.83
CA PHE A 90 -9.61 8.51 2.76
C PHE A 90 -8.78 8.17 1.54
N THR A 91 -9.18 7.12 0.81
CA THR A 91 -8.62 6.76 -0.49
C THR A 91 -9.75 6.48 -1.48
N GLY A 92 -9.64 7.03 -2.68
CA GLY A 92 -10.46 6.65 -3.82
C GLY A 92 -9.56 6.02 -4.89
N TYR A 93 -9.99 4.89 -5.42
CA TYR A 93 -9.35 4.15 -6.50
C TYR A 93 -10.19 4.32 -7.77
N TYR A 94 -9.58 4.82 -8.83
CA TYR A 94 -10.23 5.14 -10.09
C TYR A 94 -9.49 4.45 -11.23
N TYR A 95 -10.22 3.97 -12.23
CA TYR A 95 -9.65 3.24 -13.36
C TYR A 95 -9.87 3.99 -14.67
N THR A 96 -8.83 4.05 -15.53
CA THR A 96 -8.91 4.75 -16.84
C THR A 96 -9.36 3.83 -17.98
N GLY A 97 -9.41 2.52 -17.75
CA GLY A 97 -9.88 1.50 -18.69
C GLY A 97 -11.09 0.74 -18.14
N ASP A 98 -11.35 -0.41 -18.71
CA ASP A 98 -12.46 -1.28 -18.31
C ASP A 98 -12.03 -2.37 -17.32
N PHE A 99 -10.91 -2.16 -16.58
CA PHE A 99 -10.35 -3.13 -15.64
C PHE A 99 -11.28 -3.35 -14.45
N ASP A 100 -11.67 -2.27 -13.77
CA ASP A 100 -12.57 -2.32 -12.61
C ASP A 100 -13.37 -1.02 -12.47
N ASP A 101 -14.25 -0.97 -11.48
CA ASP A 101 -15.04 0.22 -11.14
C ASP A 101 -14.47 0.92 -9.90
N THR A 102 -15.02 2.08 -9.54
CA THR A 102 -14.52 2.93 -8.46
C THR A 102 -14.64 2.27 -7.09
N TYR A 103 -13.58 2.42 -6.28
CA TYR A 103 -13.61 2.13 -4.84
C TYR A 103 -13.38 3.42 -4.06
N GLU A 104 -14.09 3.57 -2.96
CA GLU A 104 -13.88 4.66 -2.00
C GLU A 104 -13.87 4.12 -0.58
N GLU A 105 -12.84 4.46 0.21
CA GLU A 105 -12.70 3.89 1.55
C GLU A 105 -12.18 4.91 2.57
N ILE A 106 -12.57 4.72 3.83
CA ILE A 106 -11.95 5.33 5.00
C ILE A 106 -10.87 4.39 5.51
N ASN A 107 -9.70 4.94 5.80
CA ASN A 107 -8.54 4.22 6.28
C ASN A 107 -8.22 4.60 7.72
N LEU A 108 -7.95 3.62 8.56
CA LEU A 108 -7.45 3.79 9.93
C LEU A 108 -6.17 3.00 10.10
N GLY A 109 -5.14 3.63 10.68
CA GLY A 109 -3.85 2.99 10.93
C GLY A 109 -3.40 3.14 12.38
N LEU A 110 -2.79 2.09 12.90
CA LEU A 110 -2.14 2.02 14.20
C LEU A 110 -0.76 1.42 14.02
N SER A 111 0.29 2.05 14.58
CA SER A 111 1.65 1.49 14.53
C SER A 111 2.34 1.56 15.89
N TYR A 112 3.14 0.53 16.21
CA TYR A 112 3.97 0.48 17.40
C TYR A 112 5.24 -0.32 17.14
N GLY A 113 6.39 0.35 17.19
CA GLY A 113 7.69 -0.26 16.89
C GLY A 113 7.74 -0.82 15.47
N ALA A 114 7.90 -2.12 15.34
CA ALA A 114 7.97 -2.83 14.06
C ALA A 114 6.60 -3.33 13.55
N PHE A 115 5.53 -3.12 14.29
CA PHE A 115 4.19 -3.61 13.96
C PHE A 115 3.28 -2.48 13.47
N ALA A 116 2.40 -2.80 12.51
CA ALA A 116 1.28 -1.94 12.16
C ALA A 116 0.00 -2.76 11.96
N LEU A 117 -1.13 -2.15 12.27
CA LEU A 117 -2.47 -2.64 12.04
C LEU A 117 -3.20 -1.59 11.21
N ASP A 118 -3.72 -1.99 10.06
CA ASP A 118 -4.49 -1.13 9.19
C ASP A 118 -5.90 -1.70 9.00
N TYR A 119 -6.88 -0.81 8.92
CA TYR A 119 -8.27 -1.12 8.65
C TYR A 119 -8.80 -0.18 7.59
N ALA A 120 -9.50 -0.72 6.62
CA ALA A 120 -10.25 0.04 5.63
C ALA A 120 -11.70 -0.42 5.61
N ASP A 121 -12.60 0.54 5.44
CA ASP A 121 -14.04 0.33 5.30
C ASP A 121 -14.51 1.18 4.13
N GLY A 122 -15.11 0.56 3.12
CA GLY A 122 -15.38 1.22 1.86
C GLY A 122 -16.53 0.61 1.07
N THR A 123 -16.77 1.23 -0.08
CA THR A 123 -17.76 0.82 -1.05
C THR A 123 -17.09 0.68 -2.42
N TRP A 124 -17.37 -0.39 -3.10
CA TRP A 124 -17.09 -0.60 -4.52
C TRP A 124 -18.34 -0.32 -5.34
N ASP A 125 -18.25 0.55 -6.35
CA ASP A 125 -19.40 0.90 -7.19
C ASP A 125 -19.92 -0.29 -7.99
N GLY A 126 -19.04 -1.25 -8.32
CA GLY A 126 -19.37 -2.49 -9.00
C GLY A 126 -19.83 -2.30 -10.46
N PHE A 127 -19.87 -3.40 -11.18
CA PHE A 127 -20.44 -3.41 -12.54
C PHE A 127 -21.98 -3.49 -12.56
N GLY A 128 -22.62 -3.14 -11.47
CA GLY A 128 -24.08 -3.22 -11.31
C GLY A 128 -24.53 -2.53 -10.03
N GLU A 129 -24.77 -3.27 -8.97
CA GLU A 129 -25.13 -2.70 -7.66
C GLU A 129 -23.86 -2.51 -6.81
N PRO A 130 -23.70 -1.37 -6.12
CA PRO A 130 -22.60 -1.14 -5.22
C PRO A 130 -22.54 -2.17 -4.09
N ALA A 131 -21.32 -2.49 -3.61
CA ALA A 131 -21.10 -3.43 -2.52
C ALA A 131 -20.15 -2.81 -1.49
N ASP A 132 -20.53 -2.91 -0.22
CA ASP A 132 -19.66 -2.55 0.90
C ASP A 132 -18.61 -3.64 1.12
N TYR A 133 -17.42 -3.22 1.56
CA TYR A 133 -16.33 -4.14 1.92
C TYR A 133 -15.53 -3.61 3.11
N ALA A 134 -14.87 -4.51 3.81
CA ALA A 134 -13.88 -4.16 4.81
C ALA A 134 -12.58 -4.97 4.62
N TYR A 135 -11.48 -4.35 4.96
CA TYR A 135 -10.16 -4.94 4.88
C TYR A 135 -9.38 -4.66 6.16
N THR A 136 -8.60 -5.64 6.61
CA THR A 136 -7.70 -5.50 7.76
C THR A 136 -6.35 -6.09 7.42
N SER A 137 -5.27 -5.43 7.80
CA SER A 137 -3.93 -6.01 7.76
C SER A 137 -3.19 -5.90 9.07
N LEU A 138 -2.34 -6.89 9.33
CA LEU A 138 -1.36 -6.86 10.41
C LEU A 138 0.02 -7.07 9.79
N SER A 139 0.91 -6.10 9.97
CA SER A 139 2.24 -6.12 9.40
C SER A 139 3.34 -6.11 10.47
N TYR A 140 4.46 -6.72 10.12
CA TYR A 140 5.72 -6.65 10.84
C TYR A 140 6.85 -6.33 9.87
N ALA A 141 7.70 -5.36 10.19
CA ALA A 141 8.86 -4.96 9.38
C ALA A 141 10.12 -4.89 10.24
N ALA A 142 11.06 -5.79 9.98
CA ALA A 142 12.34 -5.84 10.68
C ALA A 142 13.37 -4.88 10.05
N GLU A 143 14.32 -4.41 10.85
CA GLU A 143 15.40 -3.52 10.39
C GLU A 143 16.33 -4.15 9.33
N ASN A 144 16.39 -5.48 9.25
CA ASN A 144 17.23 -6.21 8.31
C ASN A 144 16.62 -6.39 6.92
N GLY A 145 15.47 -5.77 6.65
CA GLY A 145 14.76 -5.82 5.38
C GLY A 145 13.69 -6.92 5.28
N PHE A 146 13.58 -7.81 6.28
CA PHE A 146 12.49 -8.79 6.31
C PHE A 146 11.17 -8.12 6.70
N GLY A 147 10.10 -8.45 6.00
CA GLY A 147 8.74 -8.04 6.29
C GLY A 147 7.77 -9.21 6.17
N ILE A 148 6.63 -9.10 6.81
CA ILE A 148 5.49 -10.00 6.60
C ILE A 148 4.19 -9.22 6.84
N VAL A 149 3.20 -9.43 5.98
CA VAL A 149 1.86 -8.89 6.14
C VAL A 149 0.86 -10.04 6.13
N TYR A 150 -0.07 -9.99 7.07
CA TYR A 150 -1.30 -10.78 7.02
C TYR A 150 -2.41 -9.86 6.52
N HIS A 151 -3.09 -10.28 5.46
CA HIS A 151 -4.22 -9.58 4.86
C HIS A 151 -5.51 -10.36 5.13
N SER A 152 -6.59 -9.67 5.42
CA SER A 152 -7.91 -10.27 5.65
C SER A 152 -9.00 -9.39 5.06
N HIS A 153 -9.83 -9.97 4.22
CA HIS A 153 -11.03 -9.37 3.65
C HIS A 153 -12.27 -9.89 4.38
N ASP A 154 -13.31 -9.08 4.50
CA ASP A 154 -14.57 -9.44 5.16
C ASP A 154 -15.31 -10.60 4.46
N GLY A 155 -15.07 -10.82 3.17
CA GLY A 155 -15.54 -11.97 2.39
C GLY A 155 -14.90 -13.32 2.76
N GLY A 156 -13.93 -13.32 3.71
CA GLY A 156 -13.26 -14.52 4.23
C GLY A 156 -11.94 -14.84 3.53
N ASN A 157 -11.54 -14.13 2.49
CA ASN A 157 -10.24 -14.31 1.86
C ASN A 157 -9.12 -13.77 2.74
N ALA A 158 -8.06 -14.55 2.93
CA ALA A 158 -6.92 -14.15 3.73
C ALA A 158 -5.60 -14.58 3.05
N TYR A 159 -4.55 -13.76 3.23
CA TYR A 159 -3.26 -13.93 2.58
C TYR A 159 -2.13 -13.68 3.56
N LEU A 160 -0.99 -14.33 3.35
CA LEU A 160 0.30 -14.00 3.95
C LEU A 160 1.24 -13.50 2.86
N GLU A 161 1.93 -12.39 3.14
CA GLU A 161 2.91 -11.80 2.24
C GLU A 161 4.25 -11.58 2.96
N PRO A 162 5.08 -12.64 3.11
CA PRO A 162 6.47 -12.47 3.53
C PRO A 162 7.29 -11.82 2.41
N SER A 163 8.16 -10.87 2.78
CA SER A 163 8.99 -10.13 1.84
C SER A 163 10.41 -9.91 2.36
N TYR A 164 11.31 -9.64 1.43
CA TYR A 164 12.66 -9.20 1.74
C TYR A 164 13.07 -8.06 0.82
N SER A 165 13.43 -6.93 1.43
CA SER A 165 13.84 -5.70 0.73
C SER A 165 15.34 -5.45 0.90
N PHE A 166 15.97 -4.94 -0.15
CA PHE A 166 17.40 -4.63 -0.19
C PHE A 166 17.69 -3.47 -1.15
N ASP A 167 18.81 -2.78 -0.93
CA ASP A 167 19.27 -1.67 -1.77
C ASP A 167 20.22 -2.17 -2.86
N LEU A 168 19.98 -1.78 -4.10
CA LEU A 168 20.83 -2.01 -5.26
C LEU A 168 21.47 -0.70 -5.73
N SER A 169 22.39 -0.16 -4.91
CA SER A 169 23.11 1.07 -5.21
C SER A 169 22.21 2.30 -5.44
N GLY A 170 21.22 2.48 -4.59
CA GLY A 170 20.28 3.59 -4.61
C GLY A 170 18.97 3.29 -5.34
N ILE A 171 18.79 2.06 -5.79
CA ILE A 171 17.52 1.53 -6.26
C ILE A 171 17.02 0.54 -5.21
N ASP A 172 15.83 0.75 -4.73
CA ASP A 172 15.19 -0.19 -3.82
C ASP A 172 14.69 -1.40 -4.60
N ALA A 173 14.94 -2.58 -4.07
CA ALA A 173 14.50 -3.83 -4.66
C ALA A 173 13.88 -4.74 -3.59
N PHE A 174 12.93 -5.56 -3.98
CA PHE A 174 12.33 -6.54 -3.09
C PHE A 174 11.92 -7.81 -3.82
N ILE A 175 11.76 -8.86 -3.03
CA ILE A 175 11.07 -10.09 -3.40
C ILE A 175 9.99 -10.34 -2.36
N ALA A 176 8.80 -10.73 -2.80
CA ALA A 176 7.70 -11.12 -1.93
C ALA A 176 7.05 -12.42 -2.42
N LEU A 177 6.43 -13.15 -1.48
CA LEU A 177 5.55 -14.27 -1.79
C LEU A 177 4.14 -13.86 -1.39
N VAL A 178 3.16 -14.05 -2.26
CA VAL A 178 1.74 -13.97 -1.91
C VAL A 178 1.25 -15.39 -1.72
N ILE A 179 0.73 -15.70 -0.53
CA ILE A 179 0.32 -17.04 -0.12
C ILE A 179 -1.13 -16.96 0.34
N GLY A 180 -2.05 -17.48 -0.47
CA GLY A 180 -3.44 -17.64 -0.08
C GLY A 180 -3.59 -18.61 1.10
N LEU A 181 -4.39 -18.29 2.10
CA LEU A 181 -4.64 -19.17 3.26
C LEU A 181 -5.89 -20.05 3.08
N ASP A 182 -6.59 -19.86 2.01
CA ASP A 182 -7.71 -20.63 1.49
C ASP A 182 -7.43 -20.95 0.01
N ASP A 183 -8.40 -21.28 -0.81
CA ASP A 183 -8.22 -21.55 -2.24
C ASP A 183 -7.92 -20.28 -3.07
N SER A 184 -7.24 -19.29 -2.48
CA SER A 184 -6.90 -17.99 -3.07
C SER A 184 -5.64 -18.04 -3.93
N GLU A 185 -5.37 -16.94 -4.61
CA GLU A 185 -4.22 -16.80 -5.52
C GLU A 185 -2.88 -16.84 -4.77
N GLU A 186 -1.86 -17.34 -5.46
CA GLU A 186 -0.48 -17.41 -4.98
C GLU A 186 0.45 -16.79 -6.02
N GLY A 187 1.52 -16.14 -5.55
CA GLY A 187 2.48 -15.53 -6.47
C GLY A 187 3.85 -15.27 -5.87
N ILE A 188 4.82 -15.03 -6.75
CA ILE A 188 6.15 -14.53 -6.40
C ILE A 188 6.31 -13.20 -7.10
N VAL A 189 6.57 -12.16 -6.34
CA VAL A 189 6.72 -10.80 -6.84
C VAL A 189 8.16 -10.34 -6.71
N PHE A 190 8.70 -9.79 -7.80
CA PHE A 190 9.94 -9.03 -7.80
C PHE A 190 9.62 -7.57 -8.08
N GLY A 191 10.17 -6.67 -7.31
CA GLY A 191 9.96 -5.25 -7.52
C GLY A 191 11.23 -4.44 -7.40
N ILE A 192 11.25 -3.33 -8.12
CA ILE A 192 12.27 -2.28 -8.02
C ILE A 192 11.59 -0.92 -7.97
N GLY A 193 12.21 0.05 -7.30
CA GLY A 193 11.66 1.39 -7.22
C GLY A 193 12.68 2.40 -6.73
N THR A 194 12.29 3.67 -6.80
CA THR A 194 13.06 4.79 -6.26
C THR A 194 12.10 5.90 -5.84
N SER A 195 12.57 6.75 -4.92
CA SER A 195 11.86 7.98 -4.57
C SER A 195 12.83 9.13 -4.41
N TRP A 196 12.36 10.37 -4.54
CA TRP A 196 13.14 11.60 -4.43
C TRP A 196 12.30 12.78 -3.95
#